data_92ccb3f8523f158312e8795be9f9be6e
#
_entry.id   92ccb3f8523f158312e8795be9f9be6e
#
_cell.length_a   1.000
_cell.length_b   1.000
_cell.length_c   1.000
_cell.angle_alpha   90.00
_cell.angle_beta   90.00
_cell.angle_gamma   90.00
#
_symmetry.space_group_name_H-M   'P 1'
#
loop_
_entity.id
_entity.type
_entity.pdbx_description
1 polymer ?
#
loop_
_entity_poly.entity_id
_entity_poly.type
_entity_poly.pdbx_seq_one_letter_code
_entity_poly.pdbx_strand_id
1 'polypeptide(L)'
;MRYLLGFMCVLALGVVGCSELGCTDRGCFAGIEVALVPSVSSTYDVELVLDGVVDAFTCIKTEDGSWVGDSMEGLLWFGCSGSGFHLNTTPETVGISIAAQDGSSTGSVSESPDYVFYQPNGARCDGAYGCDQAELTVPTE
;
A
#
# COMPACT_ATOMS: atom_id res chain seq x y z
N MET A 1 10.55 61.77 47.44
CA MET A 1 11.06 60.44 47.09
C MET A 1 9.88 59.48 46.94
N ARG A 2 9.52 59.19 45.73
CA ARG A 2 8.40 58.29 45.42
C ARG A 2 8.96 57.24 44.47
N TYR A 3 9.10 56.02 44.95
CA TYR A 3 9.50 54.86 44.15
C TYR A 3 8.29 54.30 43.44
N LEU A 4 8.26 54.45 42.15
CA LEU A 4 7.34 53.75 41.25
C LEU A 4 7.87 52.35 41.01
N LEU A 5 7.27 51.36 41.67
CA LEU A 5 7.43 49.95 41.30
C LEU A 5 6.67 49.69 40.02
N GLY A 6 7.42 49.59 38.95
CA GLY A 6 6.89 49.08 37.68
C GLY A 6 6.60 47.59 37.78
N PHE A 7 5.34 47.25 37.75
CA PHE A 7 4.85 45.88 37.67
C PHE A 7 5.02 45.40 36.23
N MET A 8 6.09 44.66 36.00
CA MET A 8 6.37 44.07 34.70
C MET A 8 5.56 42.79 34.60
N CYS A 9 4.37 42.89 34.01
CA CYS A 9 3.56 41.76 33.60
C CYS A 9 4.27 41.02 32.43
N VAL A 10 5.03 39.98 32.78
CA VAL A 10 5.50 39.02 31.77
C VAL A 10 4.31 38.22 31.33
N LEU A 11 3.74 38.60 30.21
CA LEU A 11 2.83 37.75 29.43
C LEU A 11 3.64 36.56 28.89
N ALA A 12 3.63 35.50 29.67
CA ALA A 12 4.01 34.18 29.14
C ALA A 12 2.93 33.78 28.13
N LEU A 13 3.15 34.18 26.89
CA LEU A 13 2.47 33.54 25.75
C LEU A 13 2.90 32.08 25.76
N GLY A 14 2.10 31.27 26.43
CA GLY A 14 2.17 29.83 26.29
C GLY A 14 1.96 29.52 24.81
N VAL A 15 3.04 29.28 24.12
CA VAL A 15 3.01 28.54 22.87
C VAL A 15 2.52 27.15 23.24
N VAL A 16 1.21 26.98 23.25
CA VAL A 16 0.61 25.64 23.22
C VAL A 16 0.99 25.09 21.86
N GLY A 17 2.15 24.45 21.86
CA GLY A 17 2.62 23.75 20.69
C GLY A 17 1.56 22.72 20.33
N CYS A 18 1.01 22.85 19.13
CA CYS A 18 0.17 21.83 18.50
C CYS A 18 0.96 20.56 18.16
N SER A 19 1.96 20.21 18.97
CA SER A 19 2.77 19.02 18.80
C SER A 19 2.13 17.74 19.34
N GLU A 20 0.88 17.81 19.80
CA GLU A 20 0.28 16.69 20.52
C GLU A 20 -0.65 15.84 19.68
N LEU A 21 -0.70 16.04 18.36
CA LEU A 21 -1.62 15.24 17.58
C LEU A 21 -1.05 13.88 17.16
N GLY A 22 0.19 13.56 17.50
CA GLY A 22 0.75 12.23 17.23
C GLY A 22 0.56 11.76 15.77
N CYS A 23 0.29 12.71 14.86
CA CYS A 23 0.14 12.43 13.45
C CYS A 23 1.50 12.00 12.91
N THR A 24 1.58 10.80 12.40
CA THR A 24 2.77 10.29 11.74
C THR A 24 2.65 10.58 10.25
N ASP A 25 3.78 10.74 9.56
CA ASP A 25 3.82 10.88 8.10
C ASP A 25 3.62 9.52 7.39
N ARG A 26 2.77 8.67 7.95
CA ARG A 26 2.39 7.43 7.30
C ARG A 26 1.50 7.77 6.12
N GLY A 27 2.05 7.70 4.94
CA GLY A 27 1.26 7.67 3.72
C GLY A 27 0.42 6.39 3.66
N CYS A 28 -0.69 6.41 2.95
CA CYS A 28 -1.35 5.19 2.55
C CYS A 28 -1.26 5.01 1.03
N PHE A 29 -1.28 3.77 0.60
CA PHE A 29 -1.30 3.41 -0.82
C PHE A 29 -2.72 2.96 -1.15
N ALA A 30 -3.37 3.68 -2.06
CA ALA A 30 -4.64 3.21 -2.62
C ALA A 30 -4.38 1.97 -3.48
N GLY A 31 -5.27 0.99 -3.44
CA GLY A 31 -5.18 -0.18 -4.30
C GLY A 31 -5.43 -1.50 -3.61
N ILE A 32 -4.82 -2.55 -4.13
CA ILE A 32 -5.08 -3.92 -3.71
C ILE A 32 -3.77 -4.57 -3.27
N GLU A 33 -3.75 -5.08 -2.06
CA GLU A 33 -2.72 -6.00 -1.60
C GLU A 33 -3.07 -7.43 -2.05
N VAL A 34 -2.20 -8.04 -2.84
CA VAL A 34 -2.40 -9.40 -3.35
C VAL A 34 -1.49 -10.36 -2.59
N ALA A 35 -2.08 -11.27 -1.84
CA ALA A 35 -1.38 -12.33 -1.12
C ALA A 35 -1.41 -13.64 -1.92
N LEU A 36 -0.26 -14.30 -2.05
CA LEU A 36 -0.12 -15.64 -2.63
C LEU A 36 -0.05 -16.68 -1.52
N VAL A 37 -0.97 -17.63 -1.51
CA VAL A 37 -1.07 -18.63 -0.43
C VAL A 37 -1.24 -20.04 -0.99
N PRO A 38 -0.24 -20.93 -0.80
CA PRO A 38 1.08 -20.67 -0.23
C PRO A 38 1.94 -19.73 -1.09
N SER A 39 3.03 -19.21 -0.50
CA SER A 39 3.97 -18.34 -1.23
C SER A 39 4.71 -19.09 -2.34
N VAL A 40 4.98 -18.37 -3.45
CA VAL A 40 5.73 -18.88 -4.58
C VAL A 40 7.24 -18.73 -4.32
N SER A 41 8.02 -19.76 -4.62
CA SER A 41 9.46 -19.81 -4.31
C SER A 41 10.37 -19.43 -5.48
N SER A 42 9.83 -19.34 -6.69
CA SER A 42 10.57 -19.04 -7.93
C SER A 42 9.98 -17.82 -8.64
N THR A 43 10.68 -17.31 -9.64
CA THR A 43 10.15 -16.30 -10.58
C THR A 43 8.79 -16.74 -11.11
N TYR A 44 7.83 -15.83 -11.16
CA TYR A 44 6.48 -16.11 -11.66
C TYR A 44 5.94 -14.97 -12.53
N ASP A 45 5.14 -15.36 -13.49
CA ASP A 45 4.41 -14.46 -14.38
C ASP A 45 3.02 -14.19 -13.79
N VAL A 46 2.56 -12.96 -13.95
CA VAL A 46 1.24 -12.48 -13.53
C VAL A 46 0.49 -11.96 -14.75
N GLU A 47 -0.71 -12.46 -14.96
CA GLU A 47 -1.69 -11.87 -15.88
C GLU A 47 -2.80 -11.23 -15.05
N LEU A 48 -3.11 -9.99 -15.37
CA LEU A 48 -4.16 -9.19 -14.75
C LEU A 48 -5.29 -8.93 -15.73
N VAL A 49 -6.50 -8.97 -15.23
CA VAL A 49 -7.69 -8.47 -15.96
C VAL A 49 -8.36 -7.46 -15.04
N LEU A 50 -8.16 -6.17 -15.30
CA LEU A 50 -8.69 -5.07 -14.49
C LEU A 50 -9.79 -4.36 -15.27
N ASP A 51 -11.04 -4.46 -14.81
CA ASP A 51 -12.22 -3.92 -15.51
C ASP A 51 -12.29 -4.31 -16.99
N GLY A 52 -11.88 -5.54 -17.31
CA GLY A 52 -11.81 -6.07 -18.66
C GLY A 52 -10.57 -5.69 -19.46
N VAL A 53 -9.66 -4.92 -18.92
CA VAL A 53 -8.36 -4.60 -19.55
C VAL A 53 -7.32 -5.62 -19.09
N VAL A 54 -6.66 -6.26 -20.05
CA VAL A 54 -5.59 -7.24 -19.78
C VAL A 54 -4.26 -6.55 -19.67
N ASP A 55 -3.51 -6.86 -18.62
CA ASP A 55 -2.13 -6.46 -18.41
C ASP A 55 -1.31 -7.65 -17.88
N ALA A 56 0.00 -7.58 -17.94
CA ALA A 56 0.87 -8.67 -17.46
C ALA A 56 2.23 -8.13 -17.01
N PHE A 57 2.82 -8.81 -16.04
CA PHE A 57 4.18 -8.56 -15.58
C PHE A 57 4.82 -9.81 -15.00
N THR A 58 6.12 -9.74 -14.74
CA THR A 58 6.86 -10.83 -14.12
C THR A 58 7.47 -10.39 -12.80
N CYS A 59 7.28 -11.18 -11.77
CA CYS A 59 7.98 -11.06 -10.50
C CYS A 59 9.22 -11.95 -10.52
N ILE A 60 10.39 -11.34 -10.63
CA ILE A 60 11.66 -12.03 -10.81
C ILE A 60 12.34 -12.23 -9.47
N LYS A 61 12.66 -13.47 -9.14
CA LYS A 61 13.54 -13.80 -8.03
C LYS A 61 14.98 -13.80 -8.50
N THR A 62 15.80 -12.96 -7.91
CA THR A 62 17.21 -12.83 -8.25
C THR A 62 18.06 -13.89 -7.55
N GLU A 63 19.30 -14.09 -8.00
CA GLU A 63 20.22 -15.11 -7.44
C GLU A 63 20.55 -14.87 -5.97
N ASP A 64 20.54 -13.63 -5.49
CA ASP A 64 20.74 -13.27 -4.08
C ASP A 64 19.49 -13.46 -3.21
N GLY A 65 18.38 -13.91 -3.83
CA GLY A 65 17.10 -14.15 -3.16
C GLY A 65 16.20 -12.93 -3.02
N SER A 66 16.62 -11.77 -3.53
CA SER A 66 15.74 -10.60 -3.61
C SER A 66 14.70 -10.75 -4.72
N TRP A 67 13.70 -9.88 -4.72
CA TRP A 67 12.64 -9.85 -5.71
C TRP A 67 12.62 -8.51 -6.43
N VAL A 68 12.47 -8.58 -7.73
CA VAL A 68 12.28 -7.40 -8.57
C VAL A 68 11.12 -7.64 -9.52
N GLY A 69 10.40 -6.61 -9.84
CA GLY A 69 9.39 -6.70 -10.86
C GLY A 69 9.94 -6.27 -12.20
N ASP A 70 9.49 -6.90 -13.24
CA ASP A 70 9.69 -6.42 -14.60
C ASP A 70 8.89 -5.13 -14.78
N SER A 71 9.58 -4.03 -15.09
CA SER A 71 8.94 -2.72 -15.19
C SER A 71 8.19 -2.59 -16.52
N MET A 72 6.88 -2.77 -16.47
CA MET A 72 6.04 -2.28 -17.55
C MET A 72 5.80 -0.78 -17.40
N GLU A 73 5.77 -0.06 -18.52
CA GLU A 73 5.43 1.36 -18.53
C GLU A 73 4.02 1.57 -17.98
N GLY A 74 3.93 2.14 -16.76
CA GLY A 74 2.64 2.50 -16.19
C GLY A 74 2.40 2.17 -14.73
N LEU A 75 3.34 1.55 -14.01
CA LEU A 75 3.32 1.35 -12.54
C LEU A 75 1.94 1.00 -11.94
N LEU A 76 1.23 0.06 -12.56
CA LEU A 76 -0.02 -0.44 -11.97
C LEU A 76 0.24 -1.33 -10.75
N TRP A 77 1.47 -1.72 -10.51
CA TRP A 77 1.86 -2.64 -9.45
C TRP A 77 3.24 -2.29 -8.87
N PHE A 78 3.52 -2.79 -7.67
CA PHE A 78 4.83 -2.69 -7.01
C PHE A 78 4.99 -3.78 -5.93
N GLY A 79 6.19 -3.88 -5.37
CA GLY A 79 6.47 -4.71 -4.21
C GLY A 79 6.39 -6.20 -4.47
N CYS A 80 6.82 -6.68 -5.63
CA CYS A 80 6.91 -8.11 -5.91
C CYS A 80 7.66 -8.87 -4.83
N SER A 81 7.12 -9.99 -4.42
CA SER A 81 7.74 -10.95 -3.50
C SER A 81 7.17 -12.34 -3.73
N GLY A 82 7.75 -13.36 -3.09
CA GLY A 82 7.16 -14.70 -3.13
C GLY A 82 5.81 -14.81 -2.44
N SER A 83 5.48 -13.87 -1.56
CA SER A 83 4.21 -13.83 -0.83
C SER A 83 3.15 -12.94 -1.50
N GLY A 84 3.49 -12.20 -2.55
CA GLY A 84 2.54 -11.37 -3.26
C GLY A 84 3.12 -10.08 -3.84
N PHE A 85 2.22 -9.18 -4.19
CA PHE A 85 2.51 -7.89 -4.79
C PHE A 85 1.38 -6.91 -4.49
N HIS A 86 1.57 -5.65 -4.83
CA HIS A 86 0.57 -4.61 -4.64
C HIS A 86 0.15 -4.00 -5.98
N LEU A 87 -1.15 -3.81 -6.19
CA LEU A 87 -1.71 -3.10 -7.33
C LEU A 87 -2.05 -1.67 -6.92
N ASN A 88 -1.50 -0.69 -7.63
CA ASN A 88 -1.70 0.73 -7.37
C ASN A 88 -2.90 1.28 -8.18
N THR A 89 -4.03 0.61 -8.06
CA THR A 89 -5.28 0.96 -8.74
C THR A 89 -6.46 0.37 -7.99
N THR A 90 -7.66 0.91 -8.22
CA THR A 90 -8.89 0.49 -7.54
C THR A 90 -9.96 0.08 -8.56
N PRO A 91 -9.75 -1.00 -9.32
CA PRO A 91 -10.72 -1.48 -10.31
C PRO A 91 -11.98 -2.04 -9.63
N GLU A 92 -13.11 -2.02 -10.34
CA GLU A 92 -14.37 -2.63 -9.88
C GLU A 92 -14.32 -4.17 -9.95
N THR A 93 -13.57 -4.70 -10.93
CA THR A 93 -13.38 -6.13 -11.11
C THR A 93 -11.93 -6.49 -11.35
N VAL A 94 -11.48 -7.57 -10.74
CA VAL A 94 -10.09 -8.05 -10.82
C VAL A 94 -10.08 -9.52 -11.16
N GLY A 95 -9.34 -9.88 -12.20
CA GLY A 95 -8.88 -11.22 -12.47
C GLY A 95 -7.36 -11.27 -12.32
N ILE A 96 -6.85 -12.23 -11.60
CA ILE A 96 -5.42 -12.46 -11.42
C ILE A 96 -5.12 -13.91 -11.73
N SER A 97 -4.16 -14.17 -12.61
CA SER A 97 -3.61 -15.49 -12.84
C SER A 97 -2.10 -15.44 -12.65
N ILE A 98 -1.56 -16.42 -11.96
CA ILE A 98 -0.11 -16.54 -11.76
C ILE A 98 0.39 -17.89 -12.23
N ALA A 99 1.62 -17.92 -12.73
CA ALA A 99 2.31 -19.15 -13.11
C ALA A 99 3.79 -19.02 -12.78
N ALA A 100 4.29 -19.90 -11.92
CA ALA A 100 5.72 -20.02 -11.66
C ALA A 100 6.43 -20.54 -12.90
N GLN A 101 7.56 -19.90 -13.29
CA GLN A 101 8.27 -20.25 -14.52
C GLN A 101 8.91 -21.65 -14.47
N ASP A 102 9.17 -22.17 -13.28
CA ASP A 102 9.65 -23.55 -13.08
C ASP A 102 8.50 -24.59 -13.05
N GLY A 103 7.26 -24.14 -13.20
CA GLY A 103 6.08 -24.98 -13.15
C GLY A 103 5.71 -25.49 -11.75
N SER A 104 6.35 -24.96 -10.70
CA SER A 104 6.13 -25.41 -9.32
C SER A 104 4.81 -24.93 -8.73
N SER A 105 4.21 -23.89 -9.30
CA SER A 105 3.00 -23.28 -8.72
C SER A 105 2.21 -22.54 -9.77
N THR A 106 0.88 -22.66 -9.67
CA THR A 106 -0.08 -21.85 -10.43
C THR A 106 -1.22 -21.40 -9.53
N GLY A 107 -1.90 -20.31 -9.87
CA GLY A 107 -3.05 -19.87 -9.11
C GLY A 107 -3.89 -18.86 -9.88
N SER A 108 -5.15 -18.73 -9.50
CA SER A 108 -6.01 -17.69 -10.07
C SER A 108 -7.13 -17.28 -9.12
N VAL A 109 -7.56 -16.03 -9.26
CA VAL A 109 -8.74 -15.48 -8.59
C VAL A 109 -9.45 -14.51 -9.54
N SER A 110 -10.76 -14.40 -9.42
CA SER A 110 -11.55 -13.41 -10.15
C SER A 110 -12.69 -12.96 -9.25
N GLU A 111 -12.65 -11.69 -8.84
CA GLU A 111 -13.64 -11.12 -7.93
C GLU A 111 -13.77 -9.60 -8.03
N SER A 112 -14.76 -9.04 -7.35
CA SER A 112 -14.89 -7.61 -7.13
C SER A 112 -14.32 -7.29 -5.76
N PRO A 113 -13.25 -6.50 -5.68
CA PRO A 113 -12.60 -6.19 -4.41
C PRO A 113 -13.51 -5.41 -3.47
N ASP A 114 -13.46 -5.74 -2.19
CA ASP A 114 -14.17 -5.01 -1.13
C ASP A 114 -13.22 -3.93 -0.56
N TYR A 115 -13.35 -2.70 -1.05
CA TYR A 115 -12.50 -1.61 -0.64
C TYR A 115 -12.93 -1.03 0.70
N VAL A 116 -11.96 -0.90 1.58
CA VAL A 116 -12.12 -0.21 2.87
C VAL A 116 -11.33 1.10 2.83
N PHE A 117 -12.00 2.19 3.21
CA PHE A 117 -11.33 3.48 3.34
C PHE A 117 -10.42 3.47 4.56
N TYR A 118 -9.13 3.58 4.31
CA TYR A 118 -8.09 3.50 5.32
C TYR A 118 -7.45 4.85 5.59
N GLN A 119 -7.31 5.18 6.87
CA GLN A 119 -6.67 6.40 7.36
C GLN A 119 -5.57 6.01 8.34
N PRO A 120 -4.31 5.89 7.89
CA PRO A 120 -3.22 5.33 8.70
C PRO A 120 -2.89 6.13 9.96
N ASN A 121 -3.21 7.42 9.97
CA ASN A 121 -3.02 8.31 11.11
C ASN A 121 -4.35 8.61 11.83
N GLY A 122 -5.45 7.99 11.40
CA GLY A 122 -6.80 8.22 11.89
C GLY A 122 -7.46 9.47 11.31
N ALA A 123 -8.80 9.53 11.41
CA ALA A 123 -9.62 10.57 10.81
C ALA A 123 -9.23 11.99 11.25
N ARG A 124 -8.69 12.15 12.44
CA ARG A 124 -8.28 13.44 12.98
C ARG A 124 -7.02 14.01 12.29
N CYS A 125 -6.11 13.14 11.88
CA CYS A 125 -4.86 13.52 11.22
C CYS A 125 -5.00 13.57 9.71
N ASP A 126 -5.67 12.56 9.15
CA ASP A 126 -5.80 12.41 7.71
C ASP A 126 -7.00 13.20 7.15
N GLY A 127 -7.99 13.51 7.98
CA GLY A 127 -9.20 14.24 7.54
C GLY A 127 -9.89 13.49 6.40
N ALA A 128 -9.96 14.13 5.22
CA ALA A 128 -10.45 13.51 3.99
C ALA A 128 -9.34 12.77 3.20
N TYR A 129 -8.11 12.80 3.68
CA TYR A 129 -6.95 12.19 3.03
C TYR A 129 -6.76 10.76 3.53
N GLY A 130 -7.50 9.86 3.00
CA GLY A 130 -7.31 8.42 3.18
C GLY A 130 -7.11 7.75 1.83
N CYS A 131 -7.04 6.44 1.83
CA CYS A 131 -7.00 5.67 0.61
C CYS A 131 -7.91 4.45 0.69
N ASP A 132 -8.47 4.08 -0.44
CA ASP A 132 -9.25 2.87 -0.57
C ASP A 132 -8.30 1.69 -0.76
N GLN A 133 -8.39 0.71 0.13
CA GLN A 133 -7.56 -0.50 0.11
C GLN A 133 -8.44 -1.74 0.12
N ALA A 134 -8.02 -2.75 -0.62
CA ALA A 134 -8.58 -4.09 -0.55
C ALA A 134 -7.45 -5.13 -0.43
N GLU A 135 -7.79 -6.28 0.09
CA GLU A 135 -6.91 -7.45 0.16
C GLU A 135 -7.50 -8.58 -0.68
N LEU A 136 -6.69 -9.19 -1.53
CA LEU A 136 -7.04 -10.36 -2.30
C LEU A 136 -6.10 -11.50 -1.98
N THR A 137 -6.63 -12.71 -1.91
CA THR A 137 -5.81 -13.91 -1.79
C THR A 137 -5.91 -14.75 -3.06
N VAL A 138 -4.76 -15.01 -3.68
CA VAL A 138 -4.65 -15.96 -4.80
C VAL A 138 -4.22 -17.29 -4.22
N PRO A 139 -5.10 -18.32 -4.22
CA PRO A 139 -4.68 -19.66 -3.83
C PRO A 139 -3.73 -20.22 -4.90
N THR A 140 -2.58 -20.73 -4.46
CA THR A 140 -1.56 -21.31 -5.32
C THR A 140 -1.43 -22.81 -5.05
N GLU A 141 -1.24 -23.60 -6.09
CA GLU A 141 -1.11 -25.07 -6.05
C GLU A 141 0.22 -25.53 -6.65
#